data_74fc0a1f53abff2bb6b43043cfeeb6e7
#
_entry.id   74fc0a1f53abff2bb6b43043cfeeb6e7
#
_cell.length_a   1.000
_cell.length_b   1.000
_cell.length_c   1.000
_cell.angle_alpha   90.00
_cell.angle_beta   90.00
_cell.angle_gamma   90.00
#
_symmetry.space_group_name_H-M   'P 1'
#
loop_
_entity.id
_entity.type
_entity.pdbx_description
1 polymer ?
#
loop_
_entity_poly.entity_id
_entity_poly.type
_entity_poly.pdbx_seq_one_letter_code
_entity_poly.pdbx_strand_id
1 'polypeptide(L)'
;MKGIYEGKWSWRRRAILIMVNDQWFAASMHGMPHGAGALANNFPGHFCVHFLGSTTHKTDKMDFSHKLMIYKAAGQLRQYLEQMNPNDVVKAFIAGIKEKDATILSYITTKQDWSLELAMIENIKINRLNEVNPEVYEQALQVTLTIECNVYMKNSRTRNIKKDLVLVRTSPLEGWKVKVKEHPFE
;
A
#
# COMPACT_ATOMS: atom_id res chain seq x y z
N MET A 1 -20.48 -2.26 -4.08
CA MET A 1 -19.64 -3.33 -3.50
C MET A 1 -19.32 -4.43 -4.49
N LYS A 2 -20.31 -5.08 -5.14
CA LYS A 2 -20.03 -6.16 -6.12
C LYS A 2 -19.06 -5.73 -7.23
N GLY A 3 -19.20 -4.54 -7.79
CA GLY A 3 -18.31 -4.03 -8.84
C GLY A 3 -16.88 -3.69 -8.37
N ILE A 4 -16.70 -3.27 -7.11
CA ILE A 4 -15.40 -2.85 -6.57
C ILE A 4 -14.56 -4.05 -6.11
N TYR A 5 -15.21 -5.10 -5.61
CA TYR A 5 -14.55 -6.27 -4.99
C TYR A 5 -14.95 -7.60 -5.65
N GLU A 6 -15.41 -7.58 -6.89
CA GLU A 6 -15.76 -8.78 -7.68
C GLU A 6 -16.74 -9.73 -6.94
N GLY A 7 -17.66 -9.15 -6.18
CA GLY A 7 -18.65 -9.88 -5.41
C GLY A 7 -18.16 -10.50 -4.10
N LYS A 8 -16.91 -10.31 -3.71
CA LYS A 8 -16.31 -10.89 -2.50
C LYS A 8 -16.04 -9.83 -1.44
N TRP A 9 -16.16 -10.19 -0.16
CA TRP A 9 -15.71 -9.34 0.93
C TRP A 9 -14.18 -9.24 0.95
N SER A 10 -13.64 -8.05 1.18
CA SER A 10 -12.20 -7.85 1.15
C SER A 10 -11.73 -6.75 2.09
N TRP A 11 -10.64 -6.99 2.78
CA TRP A 11 -9.92 -5.99 3.56
C TRP A 11 -9.03 -5.07 2.71
N ARG A 12 -8.91 -5.32 1.41
CA ARG A 12 -8.12 -4.47 0.53
C ARG A 12 -8.71 -3.08 0.46
N ARG A 13 -7.83 -2.08 0.59
CA ARG A 13 -8.21 -0.67 0.49
C ARG A 13 -8.41 -0.31 -0.96
N ARG A 14 -9.37 0.56 -1.20
CA ARG A 14 -9.68 1.10 -2.53
C ARG A 14 -9.84 2.61 -2.46
N ALA A 15 -9.28 3.29 -3.45
CA ALA A 15 -9.51 4.70 -3.70
C ALA A 15 -10.96 4.92 -4.14
N ILE A 16 -11.64 5.85 -3.52
CA ILE A 16 -13.02 6.23 -3.84
C ILE A 16 -13.17 7.74 -3.85
N LEU A 17 -14.14 8.22 -4.60
CA LEU A 17 -14.64 9.58 -4.52
C LEU A 17 -16.02 9.57 -3.89
N ILE A 18 -16.26 10.49 -2.97
CA ILE A 18 -17.55 10.67 -2.30
C ILE A 18 -18.07 12.03 -2.66
N MET A 19 -19.31 12.10 -3.12
CA MET A 19 -20.01 13.34 -3.42
C MET A 19 -20.92 13.70 -2.25
N VAL A 20 -20.75 14.92 -1.73
CA VAL A 20 -21.60 15.51 -0.69
C VAL A 20 -21.87 16.96 -1.09
N ASN A 21 -23.14 17.34 -1.20
CA ASN A 21 -23.55 18.70 -1.57
C ASN A 21 -22.81 19.23 -2.84
N ASP A 22 -22.80 18.41 -3.89
CA ASP A 22 -22.13 18.69 -5.17
C ASP A 22 -20.59 18.89 -5.11
N GLN A 23 -19.99 18.53 -3.98
CA GLN A 23 -18.53 18.54 -3.81
C GLN A 23 -17.98 17.11 -3.76
N TRP A 24 -16.83 16.90 -4.41
CA TRP A 24 -16.15 15.62 -4.44
C TRP A 24 -15.03 15.58 -3.42
N PHE A 25 -15.03 14.52 -2.60
CA PHE A 25 -14.02 14.27 -1.57
C PHE A 25 -13.26 12.99 -1.89
N ALA A 26 -11.94 13.09 -1.89
CA ALA A 26 -11.07 11.92 -1.98
C ALA A 26 -11.10 11.13 -0.67
N ALA A 27 -11.34 9.83 -0.78
CA ALA A 27 -11.47 8.95 0.37
C ALA A 27 -10.94 7.54 0.05
N SER A 28 -10.90 6.70 1.06
CA SER A 28 -10.55 5.29 0.94
C SER A 28 -11.50 4.43 1.76
N MET A 29 -11.81 3.24 1.24
CA MET A 29 -12.62 2.24 1.95
C MET A 29 -12.05 0.84 1.79
N HIS A 30 -12.44 -0.09 2.64
CA HIS A 30 -12.33 -1.52 2.40
C HIS A 30 -13.72 -2.16 2.36
N GLY A 31 -13.83 -3.30 1.68
CA GLY A 31 -15.10 -3.98 1.44
C GLY A 31 -15.38 -5.15 2.37
N MET A 32 -14.84 -5.15 3.59
CA MET A 32 -15.13 -6.15 4.61
C MET A 32 -16.07 -5.57 5.66
N PRO A 33 -17.30 -6.09 5.80
CA PRO A 33 -18.18 -5.72 6.91
C PRO A 33 -17.53 -6.11 8.24
N HIS A 34 -17.60 -5.21 9.24
CA HIS A 34 -17.05 -5.50 10.57
C HIS A 34 -17.82 -4.72 11.65
N GLY A 35 -17.59 -5.10 12.92
CA GLY A 35 -18.28 -4.51 14.06
C GLY A 35 -19.77 -4.87 14.13
N ALA A 36 -20.49 -4.21 15.04
CA ALA A 36 -21.94 -4.34 15.16
C ALA A 36 -22.64 -3.48 14.07
N GLY A 37 -23.79 -3.94 13.60
CA GLY A 37 -24.63 -3.14 12.70
C GLY A 37 -25.13 -1.87 13.43
N ALA A 38 -24.92 -0.72 12.81
CA ALA A 38 -25.34 0.56 13.37
C ALA A 38 -26.81 0.91 13.03
N LEU A 39 -27.38 0.24 12.03
CA LEU A 39 -28.71 0.51 11.51
C LEU A 39 -29.56 -0.78 11.53
N ALA A 40 -30.85 -0.64 11.79
CA ALA A 40 -31.82 -1.74 11.74
C ALA A 40 -32.22 -2.08 10.28
N ASN A 41 -31.21 -2.53 9.48
CA ASN A 41 -31.37 -2.83 8.05
C ASN A 41 -30.97 -4.26 7.68
N ASN A 42 -30.88 -5.16 8.65
CA ASN A 42 -30.43 -6.55 8.50
C ASN A 42 -29.03 -6.71 7.88
N PHE A 43 -28.21 -5.64 7.87
CA PHE A 43 -26.83 -5.72 7.42
C PHE A 43 -25.91 -6.00 8.61
N PRO A 44 -25.14 -7.12 8.60
CA PRO A 44 -24.29 -7.50 9.74
C PRO A 44 -22.99 -6.70 9.73
N GLY A 45 -22.94 -5.59 10.45
CA GLY A 45 -21.75 -4.75 10.57
C GLY A 45 -21.85 -3.41 9.85
N HIS A 46 -20.70 -2.81 9.61
CA HIS A 46 -20.56 -1.55 8.87
C HIS A 46 -19.29 -1.54 8.00
N PHE A 47 -19.23 -0.61 7.07
CA PHE A 47 -18.02 -0.28 6.32
C PHE A 47 -17.44 1.02 6.83
N CYS A 48 -16.11 1.10 6.95
CA CYS A 48 -15.44 2.35 7.27
C CYS A 48 -14.96 3.04 5.99
N VAL A 49 -15.22 4.34 5.93
CA VAL A 49 -14.66 5.26 4.95
C VAL A 49 -13.67 6.16 5.66
N HIS A 50 -12.46 6.24 5.11
CA HIS A 50 -11.37 7.02 5.68
C HIS A 50 -11.09 8.23 4.79
N PHE A 51 -10.98 9.40 5.42
CA PHE A 51 -10.52 10.65 4.83
C PHE A 51 -9.08 10.95 5.26
N LEU A 52 -8.44 11.90 4.62
CA LEU A 52 -7.11 12.33 5.03
C LEU A 52 -7.15 12.86 6.48
N GLY A 53 -6.25 12.35 7.32
CA GLY A 53 -6.25 12.64 8.76
C GLY A 53 -7.04 11.66 9.62
N SER A 54 -7.89 10.79 9.04
CA SER A 54 -8.58 9.74 9.83
C SER A 54 -7.62 8.77 10.47
N THR A 55 -7.91 8.38 11.71
CA THR A 55 -7.18 7.34 12.44
C THR A 55 -7.99 6.05 12.56
N THR A 56 -7.34 4.96 12.86
CA THR A 56 -8.01 3.67 13.11
C THR A 56 -8.39 3.53 14.57
N HIS A 57 -9.55 2.93 14.86
CA HIS A 57 -10.08 2.77 16.23
C HIS A 57 -9.17 2.01 17.21
N LYS A 58 -8.26 1.15 16.68
CA LYS A 58 -7.40 0.31 17.53
C LYS A 58 -6.07 0.95 17.89
N THR A 59 -5.50 1.79 17.03
CA THR A 59 -4.11 2.25 17.15
C THR A 59 -3.97 3.75 17.23
N ASP A 60 -5.07 4.49 17.06
CA ASP A 60 -5.10 5.96 16.96
C ASP A 60 -4.11 6.52 15.93
N LYS A 61 -3.71 5.67 14.97
CA LYS A 61 -2.78 6.02 13.91
C LYS A 61 -3.47 5.95 12.55
N MET A 62 -3.03 6.79 11.62
CA MET A 62 -3.46 6.70 10.23
C MET A 62 -2.96 5.39 9.61
N ASP A 63 -3.87 4.63 8.99
CA ASP A 63 -3.50 3.46 8.20
C ASP A 63 -2.83 3.92 6.90
N PHE A 64 -1.58 3.50 6.70
CA PHE A 64 -0.76 3.93 5.58
C PHE A 64 -1.34 3.51 4.21
N SER A 65 -1.95 2.32 4.13
CA SER A 65 -2.63 1.89 2.90
C SER A 65 -3.85 2.76 2.58
N HIS A 66 -4.64 3.16 3.59
CA HIS A 66 -5.73 4.13 3.38
C HIS A 66 -5.19 5.47 2.89
N LYS A 67 -4.09 5.96 3.47
CA LYS A 67 -3.45 7.21 3.06
C LYS A 67 -3.05 7.18 1.57
N LEU A 68 -2.41 6.11 1.11
CA LEU A 68 -2.05 5.94 -0.30
C LEU A 68 -3.28 5.96 -1.22
N MET A 69 -4.36 5.28 -0.83
CA MET A 69 -5.59 5.26 -1.61
C MET A 69 -6.28 6.63 -1.65
N ILE A 70 -6.22 7.43 -0.58
CA ILE A 70 -6.75 8.79 -0.56
C ILE A 70 -5.98 9.69 -1.54
N TYR A 71 -4.64 9.64 -1.52
CA TYR A 71 -3.83 10.36 -2.51
C TYR A 71 -4.09 9.89 -3.95
N LYS A 72 -4.35 8.60 -4.14
CA LYS A 72 -4.75 8.04 -5.44
C LYS A 72 -6.11 8.60 -5.88
N ALA A 73 -7.10 8.65 -5.00
CA ALA A 73 -8.41 9.23 -5.29
C ALA A 73 -8.33 10.72 -5.62
N ALA A 74 -7.42 11.45 -4.97
CA ALA A 74 -7.17 12.87 -5.20
C ALA A 74 -6.35 13.15 -6.48
N GLY A 75 -5.88 12.14 -7.21
CA GLY A 75 -4.98 12.31 -8.36
C GLY A 75 -3.55 12.74 -8.00
N GLN A 76 -3.18 12.72 -6.72
CA GLN A 76 -1.90 13.20 -6.19
C GLN A 76 -0.92 12.08 -5.81
N LEU A 77 -1.26 10.81 -6.11
CA LEU A 77 -0.47 9.66 -5.67
C LEU A 77 0.98 9.74 -6.14
N ARG A 78 1.20 10.07 -7.42
CA ARG A 78 2.55 10.14 -7.98
C ARG A 78 3.41 11.16 -7.25
N GLN A 79 2.92 12.38 -7.11
CA GLN A 79 3.64 13.46 -6.42
C GLN A 79 3.94 13.09 -4.96
N TYR A 80 3.00 12.45 -4.29
CA TYR A 80 3.18 12.01 -2.91
C TYR A 80 4.26 10.92 -2.79
N LEU A 81 4.28 9.95 -3.71
CA LEU A 81 5.29 8.88 -3.73
C LEU A 81 6.70 9.40 -4.06
N GLU A 82 6.80 10.37 -4.97
CA GLU A 82 8.08 10.99 -5.36
C GLU A 82 8.76 11.76 -4.21
N GLN A 83 7.99 12.21 -3.22
CA GLN A 83 8.50 12.92 -2.03
C GLN A 83 8.88 12.00 -0.86
N MET A 84 8.66 10.68 -1.00
CA MET A 84 8.93 9.74 0.07
C MET A 84 10.43 9.50 0.29
N ASN A 85 10.81 9.37 1.56
CA ASN A 85 12.13 8.85 1.92
C ASN A 85 12.20 7.33 1.66
N PRO A 86 13.41 6.73 1.65
CA PRO A 86 13.57 5.30 1.35
C PRO A 86 12.77 4.37 2.25
N ASN A 87 12.66 4.69 3.53
CA ASN A 87 11.92 3.86 4.49
C ASN A 87 10.42 3.81 4.12
N ASP A 88 9.84 4.95 3.75
CA ASP A 88 8.44 5.04 3.37
C ASP A 88 8.17 4.46 1.98
N VAL A 89 9.14 4.55 1.05
CA VAL A 89 9.06 3.85 -0.25
C VAL A 89 8.97 2.33 -0.06
N VAL A 90 9.76 1.76 0.87
CA VAL A 90 9.63 0.33 1.19
C VAL A 90 8.26 0.00 1.78
N LYS A 91 7.72 0.84 2.67
CA LYS A 91 6.36 0.66 3.21
C LYS A 91 5.30 0.75 2.11
N ALA A 92 5.47 1.70 1.16
CA ALA A 92 4.58 1.85 0.00
C ALA A 92 4.66 0.67 -0.97
N PHE A 93 5.86 0.11 -1.17
CA PHE A 93 6.08 -1.09 -1.96
C PHE A 93 5.30 -2.29 -1.40
N ILE A 94 5.42 -2.53 -0.10
CA ILE A 94 4.66 -3.60 0.57
C ILE A 94 3.15 -3.33 0.54
N ALA A 95 2.73 -2.07 0.72
CA ALA A 95 1.32 -1.70 0.61
C ALA A 95 0.79 -1.93 -0.81
N GLY A 96 1.54 -1.57 -1.86
CA GLY A 96 1.18 -1.81 -3.26
C GLY A 96 0.91 -3.30 -3.55
N ILE A 97 1.77 -4.18 -3.04
CA ILE A 97 1.58 -5.62 -3.17
C ILE A 97 0.35 -6.10 -2.39
N LYS A 98 0.23 -5.68 -1.13
CA LYS A 98 -0.88 -6.06 -0.24
C LYS A 98 -2.24 -5.65 -0.80
N GLU A 99 -2.35 -4.42 -1.30
CA GLU A 99 -3.58 -3.89 -1.89
C GLU A 99 -3.78 -4.33 -3.35
N LYS A 100 -2.80 -5.03 -3.94
CA LYS A 100 -2.74 -5.42 -5.36
C LYS A 100 -2.89 -4.23 -6.28
N ASP A 101 -2.13 -3.18 -6.01
CA ASP A 101 -2.18 -1.92 -6.76
C ASP A 101 -0.95 -1.75 -7.64
N ALA A 102 -1.07 -2.16 -8.90
CA ALA A 102 0.00 -2.05 -9.89
C ALA A 102 0.43 -0.60 -10.15
N THR A 103 -0.47 0.38 -9.96
CA THR A 103 -0.15 1.81 -10.15
C THR A 103 0.86 2.28 -9.10
N ILE A 104 0.67 1.93 -7.82
CA ILE A 104 1.65 2.25 -6.77
C ILE A 104 2.99 1.64 -7.16
N LEU A 105 3.01 0.34 -7.49
CA LEU A 105 4.23 -0.40 -7.79
C LEU A 105 4.97 0.16 -9.01
N SER A 106 4.27 0.55 -10.07
CA SER A 106 4.89 1.13 -11.28
C SER A 106 5.57 2.47 -11.01
N TYR A 107 5.09 3.27 -10.05
CA TYR A 107 5.70 4.54 -9.72
C TYR A 107 6.97 4.40 -8.88
N ILE A 108 7.02 3.43 -7.96
CA ILE A 108 8.09 3.30 -6.96
C ILE A 108 9.04 2.13 -7.21
N THR A 109 8.95 1.45 -8.34
CA THR A 109 9.87 0.36 -8.70
C THR A 109 10.46 0.54 -10.09
N THR A 110 11.53 -0.18 -10.36
CA THR A 110 12.12 -0.24 -11.72
C THR A 110 11.39 -1.23 -12.63
N LYS A 111 10.54 -2.11 -12.07
CA LYS A 111 9.72 -3.08 -12.80
C LYS A 111 8.36 -2.45 -13.13
N GLN A 112 7.91 -2.61 -14.37
CA GLN A 112 6.63 -2.03 -14.82
C GLN A 112 5.46 -3.02 -14.73
N ASP A 113 5.66 -4.26 -15.13
CA ASP A 113 4.61 -5.28 -15.08
C ASP A 113 4.67 -6.10 -13.78
N TRP A 114 3.61 -6.01 -13.00
CA TRP A 114 3.41 -6.69 -11.73
C TRP A 114 2.30 -7.73 -11.77
N SER A 115 1.74 -8.02 -12.94
CA SER A 115 0.56 -8.87 -13.10
C SER A 115 0.77 -10.27 -12.52
N LEU A 116 1.92 -10.87 -12.77
CA LEU A 116 2.24 -12.22 -12.29
C LEU A 116 2.35 -12.28 -10.77
N GLU A 117 3.18 -11.41 -10.16
CA GLU A 117 3.38 -11.39 -8.71
C GLU A 117 2.08 -11.06 -7.97
N LEU A 118 1.30 -10.10 -8.48
CA LEU A 118 0.02 -9.74 -7.88
C LEU A 118 -1.03 -10.86 -8.03
N ALA A 119 -0.92 -11.72 -9.05
CA ALA A 119 -1.76 -12.90 -9.18
C ALA A 119 -1.37 -14.01 -8.20
N MET A 120 -0.06 -14.18 -7.93
CA MET A 120 0.48 -15.26 -7.10
C MET A 120 0.51 -14.93 -5.60
N ILE A 121 0.79 -13.69 -5.22
CA ILE A 121 0.87 -13.27 -3.81
C ILE A 121 -0.54 -12.96 -3.32
N GLU A 122 -1.00 -13.65 -2.30
CA GLU A 122 -2.29 -13.38 -1.67
C GLU A 122 -2.22 -12.21 -0.67
N ASN A 123 -1.17 -12.21 0.17
CA ASN A 123 -0.91 -11.17 1.16
C ASN A 123 0.58 -11.09 1.47
N ILE A 124 1.00 -9.96 2.05
CA ILE A 124 2.35 -9.76 2.57
C ILE A 124 2.29 -8.95 3.87
N LYS A 125 3.12 -9.33 4.84
CA LYS A 125 3.21 -8.63 6.13
C LYS A 125 4.67 -8.40 6.48
N ILE A 126 5.04 -7.14 6.69
CA ILE A 126 6.34 -6.79 7.28
C ILE A 126 6.35 -7.21 8.75
N ASN A 127 7.38 -7.94 9.13
CA ASN A 127 7.70 -8.25 10.53
C ASN A 127 8.75 -7.27 11.06
N ARG A 128 9.75 -6.93 10.23
CA ARG A 128 10.82 -5.99 10.56
C ARG A 128 11.28 -5.23 9.33
N LEU A 129 11.57 -3.94 9.51
CA LEU A 129 12.26 -3.08 8.56
C LEU A 129 13.46 -2.45 9.29
N ASN A 130 14.67 -2.68 8.79
CA ASN A 130 15.83 -1.95 9.26
C ASN A 130 15.86 -0.59 8.57
N GLU A 131 15.33 0.41 9.26
CA GLU A 131 15.25 1.77 8.72
C GLU A 131 16.64 2.42 8.64
N VAL A 132 16.85 3.27 7.63
CA VAL A 132 18.05 4.07 7.43
C VAL A 132 17.81 5.52 7.85
N ASN A 133 18.82 6.13 8.46
CA ASN A 133 18.75 7.52 8.91
C ASN A 133 18.86 8.51 7.75
N PRO A 134 18.29 9.74 7.87
CA PRO A 134 18.38 10.79 6.84
C PRO A 134 19.80 11.05 6.35
N GLU A 135 20.76 11.12 7.24
CA GLU A 135 22.19 11.34 6.93
C GLU A 135 22.75 10.35 5.91
N VAL A 136 22.20 9.11 5.87
CA VAL A 136 22.66 8.07 4.96
C VAL A 136 22.11 8.26 3.55
N TYR A 137 20.91 8.81 3.39
CA TYR A 137 20.23 8.84 2.10
C TYR A 137 20.06 10.22 1.47
N GLU A 138 20.27 11.33 2.19
CA GLU A 138 20.04 12.69 1.65
C GLU A 138 20.80 12.96 0.36
N GLN A 139 22.07 12.61 0.29
CA GLN A 139 22.92 12.79 -0.90
C GLN A 139 23.17 11.50 -1.68
N ALA A 140 22.70 10.35 -1.17
CA ALA A 140 22.93 9.07 -1.80
C ALA A 140 22.08 8.91 -3.07
N LEU A 141 22.60 8.20 -4.06
CA LEU A 141 21.86 7.74 -5.24
C LEU A 141 21.40 6.29 -5.12
N GLN A 142 21.95 5.58 -4.13
CA GLN A 142 21.57 4.20 -3.82
C GLN A 142 21.63 3.98 -2.32
N VAL A 143 20.64 3.28 -1.79
CA VAL A 143 20.61 2.77 -0.41
C VAL A 143 20.09 1.35 -0.39
N THR A 144 20.44 0.60 0.66
CA THR A 144 19.96 -0.76 0.86
C THR A 144 19.25 -0.85 2.20
N LEU A 145 18.01 -1.38 2.19
CA LEU A 145 17.23 -1.64 3.39
C LEU A 145 16.93 -3.12 3.50
N THR A 146 17.14 -3.70 4.69
CA THR A 146 16.78 -5.09 4.96
C THR A 146 15.36 -5.16 5.50
N ILE A 147 14.54 -6.03 4.90
CA ILE A 147 13.20 -6.37 5.39
C ILE A 147 13.13 -7.83 5.83
N GLU A 148 12.31 -8.08 6.85
CA GLU A 148 11.83 -9.41 7.20
C GLU A 148 10.32 -9.41 7.03
N CYS A 149 9.79 -10.30 6.21
CA CYS A 149 8.36 -10.35 5.90
C CYS A 149 7.84 -11.76 5.73
N ASN A 150 6.56 -11.94 6.02
CA ASN A 150 5.80 -13.14 5.68
C ASN A 150 5.07 -12.89 4.37
N VAL A 151 5.33 -13.73 3.38
CA VAL A 151 4.65 -13.70 2.08
C VAL A 151 3.70 -14.89 2.02
N TYR A 152 2.42 -14.58 1.85
CA TYR A 152 1.35 -15.56 1.72
C TYR A 152 1.06 -15.76 0.23
N MET A 153 1.46 -16.91 -0.28
CA MET A 153 1.27 -17.25 -1.69
C MET A 153 -0.07 -17.96 -1.90
N LYS A 154 -0.69 -17.74 -3.05
CA LYS A 154 -1.87 -18.49 -3.45
C LYS A 154 -1.50 -19.96 -3.67
N ASN A 155 -2.25 -20.87 -3.04
CA ASN A 155 -2.04 -22.32 -3.15
C ASN A 155 -0.68 -22.84 -2.65
N SER A 156 0.03 -22.10 -1.79
CA SER A 156 1.34 -22.49 -1.27
C SER A 156 1.47 -22.13 0.21
N ARG A 157 2.55 -22.65 0.84
CA ARG A 157 2.87 -22.32 2.24
C ARG A 157 3.33 -20.88 2.37
N THR A 158 3.05 -20.26 3.52
CA THR A 158 3.63 -18.98 3.91
C THR A 158 5.16 -19.08 3.90
N ARG A 159 5.82 -18.11 3.27
CA ARG A 159 7.28 -17.99 3.27
C ARG A 159 7.70 -16.86 4.21
N ASN A 160 8.62 -17.13 5.12
CA ASN A 160 9.31 -16.09 5.87
C ASN A 160 10.58 -15.72 5.08
N ILE A 161 10.69 -14.46 4.69
CA ILE A 161 11.75 -13.97 3.83
C ILE A 161 12.49 -12.85 4.55
N LYS A 162 13.81 -12.95 4.60
CA LYS A 162 14.71 -11.85 4.91
C LYS A 162 15.40 -11.42 3.62
N LYS A 163 15.26 -10.17 3.23
CA LYS A 163 15.75 -9.66 1.95
C LYS A 163 16.26 -8.26 2.04
N ASP A 164 17.33 -8.00 1.31
CA ASP A 164 17.84 -6.67 1.07
C ASP A 164 17.16 -6.07 -0.17
N LEU A 165 16.53 -4.94 0.03
CA LEU A 165 15.94 -4.12 -1.02
C LEU A 165 16.90 -2.98 -1.35
N VAL A 166 17.34 -2.93 -2.59
CA VAL A 166 18.15 -1.84 -3.12
C VAL A 166 17.20 -0.78 -3.66
N LEU A 167 17.32 0.45 -3.16
CA LEU A 167 16.61 1.60 -3.68
C LEU A 167 17.58 2.50 -4.42
N VAL A 168 17.14 3.03 -5.55
CA VAL A 168 17.92 3.89 -6.42
C VAL A 168 17.16 5.13 -6.83
N ARG A 169 17.90 6.20 -7.13
CA ARG A 169 17.41 7.42 -7.80
C ARG A 169 18.51 7.96 -8.70
N THR A 170 18.17 8.73 -9.72
CA THR A 170 19.16 9.25 -10.67
C THR A 170 19.75 10.58 -10.19
N SER A 171 19.06 11.27 -9.28
CA SER A 171 19.49 12.54 -8.69
C SER A 171 18.93 12.67 -7.26
N PRO A 172 19.57 13.46 -6.37
CA PRO A 172 19.02 13.75 -5.04
C PRO A 172 17.65 14.44 -5.05
N LEU A 173 17.26 15.04 -6.16
CA LEU A 173 15.96 15.71 -6.34
C LEU A 173 14.85 14.76 -6.83
N GLU A 174 15.21 13.55 -7.24
CA GLU A 174 14.25 12.56 -7.74
C GLU A 174 13.79 11.60 -6.67
N GLY A 175 12.57 11.06 -6.87
CA GLY A 175 11.99 10.08 -6.00
C GLY A 175 12.74 8.74 -6.03
N TRP A 176 12.76 8.05 -4.91
CA TRP A 176 13.37 6.74 -4.76
C TRP A 176 12.55 5.65 -5.45
N LYS A 177 13.24 4.68 -6.06
CA LYS A 177 12.63 3.49 -6.64
C LYS A 177 13.29 2.22 -6.12
N VAL A 178 12.50 1.24 -5.75
CA VAL A 178 12.99 -0.11 -5.44
C VAL A 178 13.49 -0.74 -6.73
N LYS A 179 14.75 -1.14 -6.74
CA LYS A 179 15.35 -1.91 -7.85
C LYS A 179 14.90 -3.36 -7.74
N VAL A 180 14.01 -3.76 -8.61
CA VAL A 180 13.39 -5.11 -8.58
C VAL A 180 14.01 -5.99 -9.66
N LYS A 181 14.42 -7.20 -9.25
CA LYS A 181 14.71 -8.32 -10.16
C LYS A 181 13.40 -9.02 -10.55
N GLU A 182 13.47 -9.93 -11.53
CA GLU A 182 12.28 -10.60 -12.09
C GLU A 182 11.36 -11.24 -11.06
N HIS A 183 11.92 -11.86 -10.02
CA HIS A 183 11.13 -12.54 -8.97
C HIS A 183 11.53 -12.01 -7.58
N PRO A 184 10.91 -10.93 -7.11
CA PRO A 184 11.35 -10.24 -5.90
C PRO A 184 11.17 -11.04 -4.59
N PHE A 185 10.39 -12.12 -4.59
CA PHE A 185 10.08 -12.93 -3.40
C PHE A 185 10.42 -14.42 -3.55
N GLU A 186 11.22 -14.74 -4.54
CA GLU A 186 11.85 -16.06 -4.69
C GLU A 186 13.22 -16.14 -4.03
#